data_49bb309c1e5c11edcfbdddf06eafd66e
#
_entry.id   49bb309c1e5c11edcfbdddf06eafd66e
#
_cell.length_a   1.000
_cell.length_b   1.000
_cell.length_c   1.000
_cell.angle_alpha   90.00
_cell.angle_beta   90.00
_cell.angle_gamma   90.00
#
_symmetry.space_group_name_H-M   'P 1'
#
loop_
_entity.id
_entity.type
_entity.pdbx_description
1 polymer ?
#
loop_
_entity_poly.entity_id
_entity_poly.type
_entity_poly.pdbx_seq_one_letter_code
_entity_poly.pdbx_strand_id
1 'polypeptide(L)'
;LLLLPGFVLIMGPLPALNVVIISGMIGQLIILPNAVKRAQKNVVLSYGGGIFIGVYLGLYFLFQRDIADITFFMGIFIILATLILISGWKYQGPINNYTSGSFGTGIGFFAGFFGVPTGPLTGLFFLSLKEDIKIIQSNIQCIVILTVFAFFTYFYFIEGFRSDYLLLGLIMSLPLAVGLKTG
;
A
#
# COMPACT_ATOMS: atom_id res chain seq x y z
N LEU A 1 3.61 -2.31 10.09
CA LEU A 1 2.16 -2.31 10.41
C LEU A 1 1.80 -1.53 11.67
N LEU A 2 2.61 -1.61 12.74
CA LEU A 2 2.35 -0.94 14.03
C LEU A 2 2.79 0.54 14.05
N LEU A 3 3.63 0.97 13.12
CA LEU A 3 4.17 2.35 13.09
C LEU A 3 3.07 3.39 12.82
N LEU A 4 2.19 3.14 11.84
CA LEU A 4 1.17 4.11 11.48
C LEU A 4 0.20 4.42 12.63
N PRO A 5 -0.42 3.44 13.33
CA PRO A 5 -1.28 3.73 14.47
C PRO A 5 -0.57 4.48 15.59
N GLY A 6 0.70 4.14 15.89
CA GLY A 6 1.50 4.84 16.89
C GLY A 6 1.72 6.30 16.55
N PHE A 7 2.06 6.62 15.30
CA PHE A 7 2.24 8.00 14.85
C PHE A 7 0.92 8.77 14.78
N VAL A 8 -0.17 8.11 14.39
CA VAL A 8 -1.51 8.74 14.37
C VAL A 8 -1.91 9.22 15.76
N LEU A 9 -1.62 8.45 16.81
CA LEU A 9 -1.92 8.84 18.19
C LEU A 9 -1.08 10.03 18.69
N ILE A 10 0.14 10.18 18.19
CA ILE A 10 1.07 11.23 18.65
C ILE A 10 0.90 12.54 17.89
N MET A 11 0.77 12.48 16.56
CA MET A 11 0.83 13.66 15.70
C MET A 11 -0.40 13.84 14.80
N GLY A 12 -1.39 12.97 14.92
CA GLY A 12 -2.59 12.98 14.08
C GLY A 12 -2.41 12.22 12.76
N PRO A 13 -3.51 11.99 12.01
CA PRO A 13 -3.51 11.10 10.86
C PRO A 13 -2.71 11.63 9.66
N LEU A 14 -2.83 12.91 9.32
CA LEU A 14 -2.17 13.49 8.15
C LEU A 14 -0.64 13.56 8.28
N PRO A 15 -0.07 14.09 9.38
CA PRO A 15 1.36 14.04 9.62
C PRO A 15 1.91 12.62 9.65
N ALA A 16 1.21 11.70 10.32
CA ALA A 16 1.62 10.31 10.42
C ALA A 16 1.71 9.63 9.04
N LEU A 17 0.73 9.86 8.17
CA LEU A 17 0.75 9.36 6.80
C LEU A 17 1.95 9.89 6.01
N ASN A 18 2.26 11.19 6.08
CA ASN A 18 3.42 11.76 5.40
C ASN A 18 4.74 11.10 5.84
N VAL A 19 4.96 10.96 7.15
CA VAL A 19 6.16 10.31 7.69
C VAL A 19 6.28 8.84 7.22
N VAL A 20 5.18 8.09 7.27
CA VAL A 20 5.15 6.67 6.86
C VAL A 20 5.38 6.52 5.36
N ILE A 21 4.81 7.40 4.53
CA ILE A 21 5.01 7.39 3.07
C ILE A 21 6.47 7.64 2.74
N ILE A 22 7.10 8.66 3.34
CA ILE A 22 8.51 9.00 3.08
C ILE A 22 9.43 7.87 3.52
N SER A 23 9.25 7.38 4.75
CA SER A 23 10.08 6.30 5.28
C SER A 23 9.89 5.01 4.47
N GLY A 24 8.65 4.69 4.09
CA GLY A 24 8.32 3.55 3.24
C GLY A 24 8.95 3.66 1.85
N MET A 25 8.93 4.82 1.23
CA MET A 25 9.52 5.05 -0.10
C MET A 25 11.02 4.74 -0.11
N ILE A 26 11.77 5.23 0.88
CA ILE A 26 13.21 4.99 0.99
C ILE A 26 13.49 3.50 1.21
N GLY A 27 12.77 2.86 2.13
CA GLY A 27 12.93 1.43 2.40
C GLY A 27 12.65 0.57 1.17
N GLN A 28 11.62 0.90 0.41
CA GLN A 28 11.24 0.16 -0.79
C GLN A 28 12.22 0.33 -1.95
N LEU A 29 12.89 1.48 -2.09
CA LEU A 29 13.91 1.70 -3.12
C LEU A 29 15.09 0.72 -2.99
N ILE A 30 15.40 0.26 -1.79
CA ILE A 30 16.47 -0.73 -1.55
C ILE A 30 16.11 -2.11 -2.15
N ILE A 31 14.83 -2.49 -2.09
CA ILE A 31 14.34 -3.80 -2.52
C ILE A 31 14.01 -3.80 -4.02
N LEU A 32 13.65 -2.64 -4.57
CA LEU A 32 13.17 -2.47 -5.95
C LEU A 32 14.01 -3.17 -7.03
N PRO A 33 15.36 -3.06 -7.06
CA PRO A 33 16.16 -3.66 -8.15
C PRO A 33 16.01 -5.17 -8.26
N ASN A 34 15.85 -5.85 -7.13
CA ASN A 34 15.67 -7.30 -7.09
C ASN A 34 14.23 -7.72 -7.43
N ALA A 35 13.25 -6.94 -6.98
CA ALA A 35 11.85 -7.19 -7.25
C ALA A 35 11.52 -7.05 -8.74
N VAL A 36 11.95 -5.97 -9.39
CA VAL A 36 11.66 -5.71 -10.82
C VAL A 36 12.23 -6.77 -11.74
N LYS A 37 13.38 -7.37 -11.41
CA LYS A 37 14.02 -8.42 -12.23
C LYS A 37 13.18 -9.70 -12.35
N ARG A 38 12.38 -10.02 -11.33
CA ARG A 38 11.60 -11.26 -11.25
C ARG A 38 10.10 -11.06 -11.42
N ALA A 39 9.63 -9.83 -11.35
CA ALA A 39 8.22 -9.52 -11.41
C ALA A 39 7.63 -9.76 -12.81
N GLN A 40 6.38 -10.20 -12.84
CA GLN A 40 5.58 -10.33 -14.06
C GLN A 40 5.07 -8.96 -14.51
N LYS A 41 5.81 -8.33 -15.42
CA LYS A 41 5.60 -6.94 -15.84
C LYS A 41 4.15 -6.62 -16.23
N ASN A 42 3.52 -7.48 -17.04
CA ASN A 42 2.15 -7.23 -17.53
C ASN A 42 1.13 -7.19 -16.39
N VAL A 43 1.20 -8.15 -15.47
CA VAL A 43 0.29 -8.22 -14.32
C VAL A 43 0.54 -7.07 -13.37
N VAL A 44 1.81 -6.79 -13.06
CA VAL A 44 2.21 -5.69 -12.17
C VAL A 44 1.82 -4.33 -12.73
N LEU A 45 1.99 -4.08 -14.04
CA LEU A 45 1.61 -2.81 -14.65
C LEU A 45 0.09 -2.61 -14.66
N SER A 46 -0.69 -3.64 -15.00
CA SER A 46 -2.15 -3.55 -15.01
C SER A 46 -2.69 -3.36 -13.58
N TYR A 47 -2.20 -4.14 -12.63
CA TYR A 47 -2.58 -4.03 -11.23
C TYR A 47 -2.13 -2.68 -10.64
N GLY A 48 -0.90 -2.26 -10.91
CA GLY A 48 -0.34 -0.99 -10.47
C GLY A 48 -1.09 0.22 -11.03
N GLY A 49 -1.47 0.20 -12.31
CA GLY A 49 -2.34 1.22 -12.91
C GLY A 49 -3.67 1.33 -12.18
N GLY A 50 -4.29 0.18 -11.84
CA GLY A 50 -5.48 0.14 -10.99
C GLY A 50 -5.24 0.73 -9.60
N ILE A 51 -4.11 0.39 -8.96
CA ILE A 51 -3.73 0.96 -7.65
C ILE A 51 -3.68 2.49 -7.70
N PHE A 52 -3.07 3.07 -8.73
CA PHE A 52 -3.02 4.53 -8.86
C PHE A 52 -4.41 5.15 -8.88
N ILE A 53 -5.29 4.65 -9.75
CA ILE A 53 -6.69 5.13 -9.83
C ILE A 53 -7.38 4.96 -8.48
N GLY A 54 -7.26 3.77 -7.88
CA GLY A 54 -7.90 3.46 -6.61
C GLY A 54 -7.42 4.34 -5.46
N VAL A 55 -6.11 4.51 -5.29
CA VAL A 55 -5.52 5.36 -4.23
C VAL A 55 -5.99 6.81 -4.36
N TYR A 56 -5.98 7.36 -5.58
CA TYR A 56 -6.44 8.72 -5.82
C TYR A 56 -7.92 8.90 -5.47
N LEU A 57 -8.77 7.98 -5.88
CA LEU A 57 -10.19 7.99 -5.52
C LEU A 57 -10.39 7.83 -4.00
N GLY A 58 -9.68 6.88 -3.38
CA GLY A 58 -9.77 6.62 -1.95
C GLY A 58 -9.37 7.83 -1.12
N LEU A 59 -8.24 8.47 -1.44
CA LEU A 59 -7.79 9.69 -0.77
C LEU A 59 -8.75 10.86 -0.99
N TYR A 60 -9.25 11.03 -2.22
CA TYR A 60 -10.25 12.06 -2.51
C TYR A 60 -11.49 11.93 -1.61
N PHE A 61 -12.01 10.72 -1.42
CA PHE A 61 -13.13 10.48 -0.52
C PHE A 61 -12.75 10.61 0.96
N LEU A 62 -11.52 10.23 1.34
CA LEU A 62 -11.02 10.39 2.70
C LEU A 62 -11.06 11.84 3.15
N PHE A 63 -10.58 12.77 2.32
CA PHE A 63 -10.54 14.20 2.67
C PHE A 63 -11.90 14.88 2.71
N GLN A 64 -12.95 14.22 2.25
CA GLN A 64 -14.33 14.75 2.30
C GLN A 64 -15.13 14.24 3.51
N ARG A 65 -14.57 13.41 4.37
CA ARG A 65 -15.28 12.77 5.48
C ARG A 65 -14.70 13.18 6.84
N ASP A 66 -15.57 13.12 7.85
CA ASP A 66 -15.15 13.31 9.23
C ASP A 66 -14.27 12.15 9.73
N ILE A 67 -13.25 12.49 10.52
CA ILE A 67 -12.26 11.52 11.02
C ILE A 67 -12.92 10.41 11.86
N ALA A 68 -13.99 10.73 12.59
CA ALA A 68 -14.71 9.77 13.42
C ALA A 68 -15.35 8.64 12.58
N ASP A 69 -16.02 9.01 11.49
CA ASP A 69 -16.65 8.06 10.59
C ASP A 69 -15.61 7.14 9.91
N ILE A 70 -14.50 7.74 9.48
CA ILE A 70 -13.41 7.00 8.84
C ILE A 70 -12.83 5.95 9.78
N THR A 71 -12.59 6.31 11.05
CA THR A 71 -12.03 5.39 12.04
C THR A 71 -12.96 4.19 12.30
N PHE A 72 -14.26 4.42 12.36
CA PHE A 72 -15.25 3.36 12.52
C PHE A 72 -15.25 2.39 11.33
N PHE A 73 -15.35 2.91 10.11
CA PHE A 73 -15.31 2.08 8.89
C PHE A 73 -13.97 1.38 8.68
N MET A 74 -12.86 2.00 9.06
CA MET A 74 -11.54 1.39 9.04
C MET A 74 -11.49 0.17 9.96
N GLY A 75 -12.06 0.26 11.16
CA GLY A 75 -12.14 -0.88 12.09
C GLY A 75 -12.91 -2.05 11.50
N ILE A 76 -14.09 -1.79 10.93
CA ILE A 76 -14.89 -2.82 10.24
C ILE A 76 -14.11 -3.44 9.07
N PHE A 77 -13.47 -2.61 8.26
CA PHE A 77 -12.68 -3.09 7.11
C PHE A 77 -11.53 -3.99 7.54
N ILE A 78 -10.79 -3.62 8.60
CA ILE A 78 -9.68 -4.43 9.12
C ILE A 78 -10.19 -5.80 9.60
N ILE A 79 -11.33 -5.83 10.31
CA ILE A 79 -11.94 -7.08 10.77
C ILE A 79 -12.32 -7.96 9.57
N LEU A 80 -13.01 -7.41 8.57
CA LEU A 80 -13.41 -8.14 7.37
C LEU A 80 -12.20 -8.65 6.58
N ALA A 81 -11.18 -7.81 6.37
CA ALA A 81 -9.95 -8.19 5.70
C ALA A 81 -9.23 -9.32 6.46
N THR A 82 -9.19 -9.25 7.78
CA THR A 82 -8.58 -10.29 8.62
C THR A 82 -9.36 -11.60 8.53
N LEU A 83 -10.70 -11.56 8.55
CA LEU A 83 -11.53 -12.76 8.38
C LEU A 83 -11.31 -13.42 7.01
N ILE A 84 -11.21 -12.62 5.94
CA ILE A 84 -10.89 -13.12 4.59
C ILE A 84 -9.51 -13.78 4.58
N LEU A 85 -8.51 -13.16 5.21
CA LEU A 85 -7.16 -13.73 5.32
C LEU A 85 -7.15 -15.05 6.09
N ILE A 86 -7.83 -15.13 7.24
CA ILE A 86 -7.91 -16.34 8.06
C ILE A 86 -8.69 -17.46 7.34
N SER A 87 -9.71 -17.11 6.56
CA SER A 87 -10.48 -18.11 5.79
C SER A 87 -9.64 -18.82 4.72
N GLY A 88 -8.43 -18.31 4.43
CA GLY A 88 -7.57 -18.84 3.38
C GLY A 88 -8.14 -18.66 1.97
N TRP A 89 -9.14 -17.79 1.81
CA TRP A 89 -9.76 -17.51 0.52
C TRP A 89 -8.72 -17.02 -0.48
N LYS A 90 -8.78 -17.56 -1.70
CA LYS A 90 -7.93 -17.15 -2.83
C LYS A 90 -8.82 -16.88 -4.03
N TYR A 91 -8.45 -15.90 -4.82
CA TYR A 91 -9.13 -15.66 -6.08
C TYR A 91 -8.97 -16.87 -7.01
N GLN A 92 -10.06 -17.36 -7.61
CA GLN A 92 -10.06 -18.55 -8.47
C GLN A 92 -10.41 -18.24 -9.93
N GLY A 93 -10.64 -16.97 -10.25
CA GLY A 93 -11.00 -16.56 -11.60
C GLY A 93 -9.80 -16.40 -12.54
N PRO A 94 -10.04 -16.11 -13.83
CA PRO A 94 -8.99 -15.87 -14.80
C PRO A 94 -8.18 -14.62 -14.46
N ILE A 95 -6.85 -14.72 -14.53
CA ILE A 95 -5.96 -13.60 -14.32
C ILE A 95 -5.58 -13.02 -15.67
N ASN A 96 -6.16 -11.89 -15.97
CA ASN A 96 -5.88 -11.10 -17.16
C ASN A 96 -5.69 -9.62 -16.76
N ASN A 97 -5.36 -8.76 -17.72
CA ASN A 97 -5.11 -7.35 -17.45
C ASN A 97 -6.32 -6.63 -16.84
N TYR A 98 -7.55 -7.01 -17.24
CA TYR A 98 -8.77 -6.41 -16.71
C TYR A 98 -9.01 -6.79 -15.26
N THR A 99 -8.92 -8.08 -14.93
CA THR A 99 -9.08 -8.55 -13.55
C THR A 99 -7.99 -8.01 -12.64
N SER A 100 -6.74 -7.99 -13.11
CA SER A 100 -5.62 -7.40 -12.37
C SER A 100 -5.85 -5.91 -12.11
N GLY A 101 -6.27 -5.14 -13.12
CA GLY A 101 -6.58 -3.73 -12.98
C GLY A 101 -7.75 -3.47 -12.02
N SER A 102 -8.84 -4.24 -12.13
CA SER A 102 -10.01 -4.10 -11.24
C SER A 102 -9.66 -4.40 -9.78
N PHE A 103 -8.92 -5.49 -9.51
CA PHE A 103 -8.44 -5.79 -8.17
C PHE A 103 -7.50 -4.69 -7.65
N GLY A 104 -6.59 -4.21 -8.49
CA GLY A 104 -5.71 -3.09 -8.18
C GLY A 104 -6.50 -1.84 -7.78
N THR A 105 -7.55 -1.48 -8.54
CA THR A 105 -8.40 -0.32 -8.25
C THR A 105 -9.15 -0.50 -6.93
N GLY A 106 -9.75 -1.65 -6.69
CA GLY A 106 -10.47 -1.93 -5.44
C GLY A 106 -9.55 -1.86 -4.22
N ILE A 107 -8.42 -2.57 -4.27
CA ILE A 107 -7.46 -2.58 -3.16
C ILE A 107 -6.80 -1.21 -2.99
N GLY A 108 -6.49 -0.51 -4.09
CA GLY A 108 -5.99 0.86 -4.06
C GLY A 108 -6.97 1.84 -3.44
N PHE A 109 -8.27 1.72 -3.74
CA PHE A 109 -9.31 2.53 -3.13
C PHE A 109 -9.34 2.35 -1.60
N PHE A 110 -9.37 1.10 -1.13
CA PHE A 110 -9.35 0.83 0.30
C PHE A 110 -8.05 1.28 0.97
N ALA A 111 -6.92 1.14 0.27
CA ALA A 111 -5.64 1.67 0.76
C ALA A 111 -5.68 3.19 0.94
N GLY A 112 -6.17 3.91 -0.08
CA GLY A 112 -6.29 5.36 -0.05
C GLY A 112 -7.29 5.83 1.00
N PHE A 113 -8.47 5.21 1.05
CA PHE A 113 -9.55 5.62 1.95
C PHE A 113 -9.27 5.32 3.43
N PHE A 114 -8.65 4.17 3.74
CA PHE A 114 -8.38 3.77 5.11
C PHE A 114 -6.92 3.92 5.53
N GLY A 115 -6.01 4.28 4.63
CA GLY A 115 -4.58 4.29 4.92
C GLY A 115 -3.99 2.91 5.24
N VAL A 116 -4.66 1.82 4.83
CA VAL A 116 -4.28 0.45 5.18
C VAL A 116 -3.20 -0.08 4.24
N PRO A 117 -2.19 -0.81 4.75
CA PRO A 117 -1.18 -1.44 3.90
C PRO A 117 -1.79 -2.43 2.92
N THR A 118 -1.49 -2.28 1.64
CA THR A 118 -2.01 -3.14 0.57
C THR A 118 -1.43 -4.55 0.56
N GLY A 119 -0.26 -4.75 1.15
CA GLY A 119 0.51 -6.00 1.06
C GLY A 119 -0.30 -7.28 1.34
N PRO A 120 -0.99 -7.42 2.48
CA PRO A 120 -1.77 -8.62 2.77
C PRO A 120 -2.90 -8.89 1.77
N LEU A 121 -3.65 -7.85 1.38
CA LEU A 121 -4.76 -7.98 0.43
C LEU A 121 -4.25 -8.25 -1.00
N THR A 122 -3.16 -7.61 -1.40
CA THR A 122 -2.45 -7.89 -2.64
C THR A 122 -1.96 -9.33 -2.66
N GLY A 123 -1.50 -9.84 -1.51
CA GLY A 123 -1.10 -11.24 -1.35
C GLY A 123 -2.20 -12.22 -1.70
N LEU A 124 -3.45 -11.98 -1.32
CA LEU A 124 -4.59 -12.85 -1.65
C LEU A 124 -4.78 -13.01 -3.17
N PHE A 125 -4.58 -11.93 -3.92
CA PHE A 125 -4.64 -11.97 -5.37
C PHE A 125 -3.44 -12.70 -5.97
N PHE A 126 -2.22 -12.34 -5.58
CA PHE A 126 -1.01 -12.92 -6.16
C PHE A 126 -0.74 -14.35 -5.73
N LEU A 127 -1.20 -14.80 -4.56
CA LEU A 127 -1.14 -16.20 -4.13
C LEU A 127 -2.08 -17.12 -4.93
N SER A 128 -3.00 -16.56 -5.71
CA SER A 128 -3.82 -17.33 -6.66
C SER A 128 -3.08 -17.64 -7.97
N LEU A 129 -2.02 -16.90 -8.28
CA LEU A 129 -1.10 -17.24 -9.37
C LEU A 129 -0.39 -18.53 -9.00
N LYS A 130 -0.43 -19.51 -9.92
CA LYS A 130 0.30 -20.77 -9.77
C LYS A 130 1.78 -20.59 -10.17
N GLU A 131 2.44 -19.64 -9.52
CA GLU A 131 3.82 -19.23 -9.82
C GLU A 131 4.76 -19.51 -8.65
N ASP A 132 6.08 -19.47 -8.90
CA ASP A 132 7.08 -19.58 -7.84
C ASP A 132 6.87 -18.48 -6.79
N ILE A 133 7.04 -18.86 -5.52
CA ILE A 133 6.89 -17.95 -4.37
C ILE A 133 7.78 -16.70 -4.51
N LYS A 134 8.95 -16.83 -5.13
CA LYS A 134 9.87 -15.71 -5.39
C LYS A 134 9.31 -14.72 -6.40
N ILE A 135 8.56 -15.19 -7.40
CA ILE A 135 7.88 -14.34 -8.38
C ILE A 135 6.71 -13.63 -7.70
N ILE A 136 5.92 -14.37 -6.91
CA ILE A 136 4.80 -13.81 -6.14
C ILE A 136 5.29 -12.71 -5.19
N GLN A 137 6.34 -12.96 -4.43
CA GLN A 137 6.94 -11.97 -3.54
C GLN A 137 7.42 -10.72 -4.31
N SER A 138 8.07 -10.93 -5.46
CA SER A 138 8.54 -9.82 -6.30
C SER A 138 7.38 -8.98 -6.86
N ASN A 139 6.28 -9.62 -7.27
CA ASN A 139 5.08 -8.93 -7.71
C ASN A 139 4.48 -8.08 -6.58
N ILE A 140 4.32 -8.65 -5.39
CA ILE A 140 3.80 -7.94 -4.21
C ILE A 140 4.69 -6.75 -3.86
N GLN A 141 6.01 -6.93 -3.84
CA GLN A 141 6.96 -5.83 -3.55
C GLN A 141 6.84 -4.70 -4.57
N CYS A 142 6.76 -5.01 -5.86
CA CYS A 142 6.55 -3.99 -6.90
C CYS A 142 5.23 -3.23 -6.69
N ILE A 143 4.15 -3.92 -6.32
CA ILE A 143 2.86 -3.28 -6.06
C ILE A 143 2.91 -2.38 -4.82
N VAL A 144 3.57 -2.82 -3.75
CA VAL A 144 3.76 -1.98 -2.55
C VAL A 144 4.50 -0.70 -2.89
N ILE A 145 5.56 -0.79 -3.71
CA ILE A 145 6.31 0.40 -4.17
C ILE A 145 5.42 1.32 -5.00
N LEU A 146 4.65 0.79 -5.95
CA LEU A 146 3.72 1.57 -6.77
C LEU A 146 2.64 2.23 -5.91
N THR A 147 2.16 1.54 -4.87
CA THR A 147 1.20 2.10 -3.91
C THR A 147 1.79 3.30 -3.16
N VAL A 148 3.00 3.15 -2.61
CA VAL A 148 3.69 4.23 -1.91
C VAL A 148 3.94 5.42 -2.85
N PHE A 149 4.30 5.15 -4.10
CA PHE A 149 4.49 6.18 -5.11
C PHE A 149 3.17 6.89 -5.48
N ALA A 150 2.05 6.16 -5.55
CA ALA A 150 0.73 6.76 -5.75
C ALA A 150 0.33 7.70 -4.60
N PHE A 151 0.56 7.29 -3.36
CA PHE A 151 0.37 8.16 -2.19
C PHE A 151 1.26 9.41 -2.26
N PHE A 152 2.56 9.22 -2.53
CA PHE A 152 3.51 10.33 -2.62
C PHE A 152 3.09 11.35 -3.69
N THR A 153 2.70 10.90 -4.88
CA THR A 153 2.26 11.79 -5.96
C THR A 153 0.97 12.53 -5.61
N TYR A 154 0.02 11.88 -4.94
CA TYR A 154 -1.19 12.53 -4.48
C TYR A 154 -0.89 13.66 -3.49
N PHE A 155 -0.09 13.38 -2.45
CA PHE A 155 0.26 14.41 -1.46
C PHE A 155 1.11 15.53 -2.07
N TYR A 156 2.01 15.21 -3.00
CA TYR A 156 2.84 16.22 -3.64
C TYR A 156 2.04 17.20 -4.52
N PHE A 157 1.07 16.69 -5.30
CA PHE A 157 0.34 17.52 -6.27
C PHE A 157 -0.96 18.12 -5.75
N ILE A 158 -1.63 17.50 -4.79
CA ILE A 158 -2.99 17.88 -4.38
C ILE A 158 -3.02 18.51 -3.00
N GLU A 159 -2.45 17.86 -1.99
CA GLU A 159 -2.53 18.34 -0.60
C GLU A 159 -1.38 19.28 -0.19
N GLY A 160 -0.34 19.37 -0.99
CA GLY A 160 0.87 20.09 -0.65
C GLY A 160 1.75 19.32 0.31
N PHE A 161 2.99 19.11 -0.13
CA PHE A 161 3.97 18.37 0.67
C PHE A 161 4.58 19.30 1.74
N ARG A 162 4.37 18.99 3.02
CA ARG A 162 4.98 19.76 4.10
C ARG A 162 6.40 19.27 4.36
N SER A 163 7.37 20.13 4.06
CA SER A 163 8.80 19.85 4.24
C SER A 163 9.19 19.49 5.69
N ASP A 164 8.39 19.93 6.67
CA ASP A 164 8.64 19.69 8.10
C ASP A 164 8.68 18.18 8.44
N TYR A 165 7.95 17.36 7.68
CA TYR A 165 7.89 15.90 7.89
C TYR A 165 8.96 15.12 7.11
N LEU A 166 9.71 15.77 6.20
CA LEU A 166 10.79 15.14 5.45
C LEU A 166 11.87 14.62 6.37
N LEU A 167 12.29 15.43 7.31
CA LEU A 167 13.39 15.10 8.24
C LEU A 167 13.00 13.94 9.15
N LEU A 168 11.77 13.94 9.66
CA LEU A 168 11.23 12.83 10.46
C LEU A 168 11.12 11.55 9.64
N GLY A 169 10.61 11.63 8.40
CA GLY A 169 10.52 10.48 7.50
C GLY A 169 11.89 9.89 7.15
N LEU A 170 12.90 10.74 6.93
CA LEU A 170 14.29 10.33 6.71
C LEU A 170 14.88 9.61 7.93
N ILE A 171 14.71 10.15 9.13
CA ILE A 171 15.20 9.52 10.37
C ILE A 171 14.53 8.15 10.56
N MET A 172 13.21 8.06 10.33
CA MET A 172 12.45 6.81 10.47
C MET A 172 12.74 5.78 9.37
N SER A 173 13.33 6.18 8.26
CA SER A 173 13.78 5.26 7.22
C SER A 173 14.99 4.41 7.63
N LEU A 174 15.81 4.88 8.56
CA LEU A 174 17.02 4.16 9.04
C LEU A 174 16.67 2.82 9.72
N PRO A 175 15.82 2.77 10.76
CA PRO A 175 15.45 1.50 11.38
C PRO A 175 14.71 0.57 10.40
N LEU A 176 13.94 1.15 9.46
CA LEU A 176 13.25 0.38 8.42
C LEU A 176 14.25 -0.28 7.46
N ALA A 177 15.28 0.44 7.03
CA ALA A 177 16.34 -0.07 6.16
C ALA A 177 17.16 -1.18 6.84
N VAL A 178 17.44 -1.04 8.15
CA VAL A 178 18.10 -2.09 8.94
C VAL A 178 17.22 -3.32 9.04
N GLY A 179 15.94 -3.17 9.37
CA GLY A 179 14.98 -4.30 9.46
C GLY A 179 14.82 -5.05 8.14
N LEU A 180 14.85 -4.36 7.00
CA LEU A 180 14.76 -4.97 5.67
C LEU A 180 16.02 -5.75 5.25
N LYS A 181 17.18 -5.45 5.86
CA LYS A 181 18.44 -6.18 5.62
C LYS A 181 18.59 -7.41 6.50
N THR A 182 17.96 -7.41 7.67
CA THR A 182 18.12 -8.47 8.69
C THR A 182 16.99 -9.50 8.67
N GLY A 183 15.88 -9.24 8.02
CA GLY A 183 14.72 -10.16 7.84
C GLY A 183 14.64 -10.70 6.44
#